data_3d5906aff0ac165adfc7db84c23aaa59
#
_entry.id   3d5906aff0ac165adfc7db84c23aaa59
#
_cell.length_a   1.000
_cell.length_b   1.000
_cell.length_c   1.000
_cell.angle_alpha   90.00
_cell.angle_beta   90.00
_cell.angle_gamma   90.00
#
_symmetry.space_group_name_H-M   'P 1'
#
loop_
_entity.id
_entity.type
_entity.pdbx_description
1 polymer ?
#
loop_
_entity_poly.entity_id
_entity_poly.type
_entity_poly.pdbx_seq_one_letter_code
_entity_poly.pdbx_strand_id
1 'polypeptide(L)'
;MSSDFIKKEKYSIEDLLEIMSLLRSENGCPWDKEQTHESIRKNFIEETYEAVEAIDQNDPEMLREELGDVLLQVVFHTQMEKEKGNFDFDDVCSEICQKLIVRHPHIFGDEQIGEAKDVANRWDEIKKETKGQKTGSETLRAVPKQLPALMRCAKLQQRAEKSGGYRFDTVWALKKLDEEISELREAIVSNSALRCGEEVGDILFSAVYLARTLDLEPEECLTASSEKFIRRFAAAEEIAREEGKPISELRGEELSALWQNAKEKTTK
;
A
#
# COMPACT_ATOMS: atom_id res chain seq x y z
N MET A 1 20.10 25.71 27.49
CA MET A 1 21.51 25.38 27.21
C MET A 1 21.56 24.97 25.75
N SER A 2 22.49 25.52 24.94
CA SER A 2 22.64 25.08 23.56
C SER A 2 23.09 23.60 23.59
N SER A 3 22.48 22.75 22.79
CA SER A 3 22.97 21.38 22.60
C SER A 3 24.41 21.45 22.08
N ASP A 4 25.30 20.60 22.58
CA ASP A 4 26.68 20.49 22.09
C ASP A 4 26.75 19.85 20.68
N PHE A 5 25.61 19.74 20.01
CA PHE A 5 25.52 19.18 18.67
C PHE A 5 26.26 20.04 17.63
N ILE A 6 27.23 19.45 16.97
CA ILE A 6 28.07 20.12 15.98
C ILE A 6 27.39 20.05 14.62
N LYS A 7 26.99 21.20 14.07
CA LYS A 7 26.46 21.30 12.71
C LYS A 7 27.51 20.93 11.67
N LYS A 8 27.14 20.11 10.70
CA LYS A 8 27.98 19.58 9.61
C LYS A 8 27.40 19.97 8.25
N GLU A 9 28.19 19.90 7.20
CA GLU A 9 27.70 20.03 5.82
C GLU A 9 26.99 18.76 5.32
N LYS A 10 27.39 17.58 5.86
CA LYS A 10 26.81 16.29 5.53
C LYS A 10 26.65 15.46 6.78
N TYR A 11 25.49 14.83 6.92
CA TYR A 11 25.10 14.02 8.07
C TYR A 11 25.02 12.54 7.72
N SER A 12 25.21 11.69 8.72
CA SER A 12 25.08 10.24 8.65
C SER A 12 23.85 9.76 9.42
N ILE A 13 23.65 8.45 9.46
CA ILE A 13 22.59 7.84 10.26
C ILE A 13 22.82 8.04 11.76
N GLU A 14 24.09 8.00 12.20
CA GLU A 14 24.45 8.24 13.59
C GLU A 14 24.09 9.67 14.02
N ASP A 15 24.30 10.64 13.12
CA ASP A 15 23.89 12.03 13.36
C ASP A 15 22.37 12.17 13.48
N LEU A 16 21.60 11.45 12.64
CA LEU A 16 20.14 11.46 12.70
C LEU A 16 19.63 10.84 14.02
N LEU A 17 20.24 9.75 14.46
CA LEU A 17 19.92 9.12 15.74
C LEU A 17 20.24 10.06 16.92
N GLU A 18 21.37 10.76 16.88
CA GLU A 18 21.74 11.76 17.88
C GLU A 18 20.75 12.93 17.89
N ILE A 19 20.41 13.48 16.73
CA ILE A 19 19.41 14.55 16.58
C ILE A 19 18.07 14.14 17.20
N MET A 20 17.56 12.95 16.87
CA MET A 20 16.29 12.48 17.39
C MET A 20 16.34 12.31 18.92
N SER A 21 17.44 11.77 19.45
CA SER A 21 17.67 11.66 20.89
C SER A 21 17.69 13.03 21.60
N LEU A 22 18.30 14.04 20.97
CA LEU A 22 18.31 15.41 21.48
C LEU A 22 16.92 16.05 21.44
N LEU A 23 16.19 15.89 20.34
CA LEU A 23 14.83 16.42 20.19
C LEU A 23 13.87 15.85 21.24
N ARG A 24 14.02 14.58 21.61
CA ARG A 24 13.19 13.93 22.62
C ARG A 24 13.74 13.99 24.04
N SER A 25 14.93 14.57 24.25
CA SER A 25 15.55 14.74 25.59
C SER A 25 14.73 15.66 26.48
N GLU A 26 15.05 15.70 27.78
CA GLU A 26 14.36 16.53 28.78
C GLU A 26 14.28 18.01 28.37
N ASN A 27 15.35 18.54 27.78
CA ASN A 27 15.45 19.91 27.28
C ASN A 27 15.24 20.04 25.78
N GLY A 28 14.72 19.00 25.13
CA GLY A 28 14.47 18.94 23.68
C GLY A 28 13.21 19.66 23.26
N CYS A 29 12.74 19.32 22.07
CA CYS A 29 11.53 19.90 21.48
C CYS A 29 10.27 19.41 22.22
N PRO A 30 9.43 20.31 22.74
CA PRO A 30 8.20 19.92 23.44
C PRO A 30 7.27 19.07 22.59
N TRP A 31 7.14 19.38 21.29
CA TRP A 31 6.30 18.64 20.36
C TRP A 31 6.79 17.21 20.16
N ASP A 32 8.08 17.00 19.87
CA ASP A 32 8.66 15.67 19.65
C ASP A 32 8.57 14.79 20.90
N LYS A 33 8.71 15.38 22.07
CA LYS A 33 8.59 14.67 23.37
C LYS A 33 7.20 14.13 23.64
N GLU A 34 6.17 14.84 23.21
CA GLU A 34 4.76 14.44 23.42
C GLU A 34 4.31 13.35 22.46
N GLN A 35 5.06 13.10 21.37
CA GLN A 35 4.65 12.10 20.38
C GLN A 35 4.68 10.67 20.94
N THR A 36 3.68 9.90 20.53
CA THR A 36 3.54 8.46 20.79
C THR A 36 3.48 7.70 19.48
N HIS A 37 3.60 6.38 19.53
CA HIS A 37 3.43 5.53 18.34
C HIS A 37 2.10 5.76 17.64
N GLU A 38 1.04 5.99 18.42
CA GLU A 38 -0.32 6.22 17.91
C GLU A 38 -0.44 7.59 17.23
N SER A 39 0.19 8.64 17.83
CA SER A 39 0.05 9.99 17.30
C SER A 39 0.74 10.18 15.95
N ILE A 40 1.91 9.55 15.72
CA ILE A 40 2.68 9.66 14.47
C ILE A 40 2.45 8.49 13.49
N ARG A 41 1.61 7.50 13.86
CA ARG A 41 1.27 6.38 12.96
C ARG A 41 0.73 6.82 11.61
N LYS A 42 -0.03 7.90 11.60
CA LYS A 42 -0.62 8.46 10.39
C LYS A 42 0.46 9.01 9.46
N ASN A 43 1.42 9.77 10.00
CA ASN A 43 2.54 10.31 9.25
C ASN A 43 3.36 9.19 8.58
N PHE A 44 3.62 8.09 9.28
CA PHE A 44 4.33 6.96 8.69
C PHE A 44 3.64 6.39 7.42
N ILE A 45 2.32 6.44 7.35
CA ILE A 45 1.55 6.03 6.18
C ILE A 45 1.65 7.11 5.09
N GLU A 46 1.51 8.39 5.44
CA GLU A 46 1.59 9.53 4.54
C GLU A 46 2.95 9.55 3.82
N GLU A 47 4.06 9.59 4.55
CA GLU A 47 5.42 9.56 3.96
C GLU A 47 5.66 8.35 3.05
N THR A 48 5.08 7.19 3.41
CA THR A 48 5.17 6.00 2.56
C THR A 48 4.44 6.19 1.22
N TYR A 49 3.28 6.84 1.21
CA TYR A 49 2.55 7.13 -0.02
C TYR A 49 3.20 8.24 -0.85
N GLU A 50 3.79 9.24 -0.22
CA GLU A 50 4.56 10.29 -0.89
C GLU A 50 5.82 9.72 -1.57
N ALA A 51 6.50 8.78 -0.91
CA ALA A 51 7.59 8.02 -1.54
C ALA A 51 7.10 7.19 -2.75
N VAL A 52 5.91 6.59 -2.69
CA VAL A 52 5.30 5.87 -3.84
C VAL A 52 4.96 6.86 -4.96
N GLU A 53 4.40 8.01 -4.65
CA GLU A 53 4.11 9.06 -5.65
C GLU A 53 5.39 9.53 -6.37
N ALA A 54 6.49 9.73 -5.64
CA ALA A 54 7.78 10.09 -6.21
C ALA A 54 8.32 9.01 -7.17
N ILE A 55 8.10 7.72 -6.85
CA ILE A 55 8.44 6.59 -7.75
C ILE A 55 7.60 6.65 -9.03
N ASP A 56 6.29 6.87 -8.92
CA ASP A 56 5.36 6.91 -10.06
C ASP A 56 5.67 8.09 -10.99
N GLN A 57 6.12 9.21 -10.43
CA GLN A 57 6.53 10.39 -11.17
C GLN A 57 7.94 10.28 -11.77
N ASN A 58 8.72 9.22 -11.45
CA ASN A 58 10.14 9.12 -11.78
C ASN A 58 10.96 10.34 -11.34
N ASP A 59 10.64 10.91 -10.18
CA ASP A 59 11.33 12.06 -9.61
C ASP A 59 12.34 11.61 -8.53
N PRO A 60 13.64 11.52 -8.86
CA PRO A 60 14.67 11.06 -7.93
C PRO A 60 14.96 12.07 -6.81
N GLU A 61 14.66 13.36 -6.99
CA GLU A 61 14.88 14.37 -5.96
C GLU A 61 13.79 14.28 -4.91
N MET A 62 12.53 14.22 -5.34
CA MET A 62 11.38 13.95 -4.48
C MET A 62 11.54 12.61 -3.76
N LEU A 63 11.91 11.53 -4.47
CA LEU A 63 12.11 10.22 -3.85
C LEU A 63 13.18 10.24 -2.77
N ARG A 64 14.25 11.02 -2.93
CA ARG A 64 15.29 11.16 -1.91
C ARG A 64 14.76 11.87 -0.66
N GLU A 65 13.93 12.89 -0.83
CA GLU A 65 13.27 13.62 0.25
C GLU A 65 12.35 12.69 1.03
N GLU A 66 11.40 12.04 0.35
CA GLU A 66 10.40 11.18 0.97
C GLU A 66 11.00 9.93 1.64
N LEU A 67 12.06 9.35 1.06
CA LEU A 67 12.81 8.28 1.73
C LEU A 67 13.48 8.77 3.02
N GLY A 68 13.87 10.03 3.09
CA GLY A 68 14.35 10.67 4.31
C GLY A 68 13.27 10.75 5.38
N ASP A 69 12.05 11.11 5.00
CA ASP A 69 10.91 11.24 5.91
C ASP A 69 10.40 9.86 6.37
N VAL A 70 10.37 8.85 5.49
CA VAL A 70 10.14 7.44 5.90
C VAL A 70 11.21 6.98 6.89
N LEU A 71 12.48 7.30 6.66
CA LEU A 71 13.57 6.95 7.57
C LEU A 71 13.42 7.67 8.92
N LEU A 72 13.00 8.95 8.91
CA LEU A 72 12.69 9.71 10.12
C LEU A 72 11.63 9.00 10.95
N GLN A 73 10.55 8.50 10.36
CA GLN A 73 9.52 7.74 11.08
C GLN A 73 10.10 6.48 11.75
N VAL A 74 10.96 5.74 11.05
CA VAL A 74 11.64 4.57 11.63
C VAL A 74 12.48 4.97 12.83
N VAL A 75 13.31 6.01 12.69
CA VAL A 75 14.18 6.51 13.78
C VAL A 75 13.36 7.01 14.95
N PHE A 76 12.26 7.72 14.68
CA PHE A 76 11.37 8.23 15.72
C PHE A 76 10.75 7.09 16.56
N HIS A 77 10.21 6.09 15.89
CA HIS A 77 9.62 4.92 16.57
C HIS A 77 10.67 4.13 17.38
N THR A 78 11.88 3.96 16.84
CA THR A 78 12.96 3.24 17.56
C THR A 78 13.49 4.03 18.75
N GLN A 79 13.56 5.37 18.65
CA GLN A 79 13.94 6.22 19.77
C GLN A 79 12.95 6.11 20.95
N MET A 80 11.63 6.09 20.65
CA MET A 80 10.61 5.90 21.70
C MET A 80 10.73 4.54 22.41
N GLU A 81 11.09 3.50 21.70
CA GLU A 81 11.29 2.17 22.29
C GLU A 81 12.63 2.06 23.06
N LYS A 82 13.67 2.75 22.59
CA LYS A 82 14.93 2.90 23.31
C LYS A 82 14.74 3.60 24.67
N GLU A 83 13.90 4.64 24.72
CA GLU A 83 13.55 5.36 25.95
C GLU A 83 12.84 4.46 26.97
N LYS A 84 12.09 3.45 26.50
CA LYS A 84 11.42 2.44 27.34
C LYS A 84 12.33 1.25 27.69
N GLY A 85 13.51 1.16 27.08
CA GLY A 85 14.44 0.03 27.26
C GLY A 85 14.00 -1.27 26.59
N ASN A 86 13.16 -1.21 25.54
CA ASN A 86 12.68 -2.39 24.83
C ASN A 86 13.66 -2.80 23.71
N PHE A 87 13.96 -1.90 22.77
CA PHE A 87 14.93 -2.10 21.68
C PHE A 87 15.36 -0.75 21.12
N ASP A 88 16.42 -0.74 20.32
CA ASP A 88 16.91 0.46 19.64
C ASP A 88 17.03 0.26 18.11
N PHE A 89 17.59 1.24 17.43
CA PHE A 89 17.76 1.21 15.97
C PHE A 89 18.69 0.10 15.50
N ASP A 90 19.75 -0.20 16.28
CA ASP A 90 20.70 -1.27 15.94
C ASP A 90 20.05 -2.65 16.04
N ASP A 91 19.13 -2.84 16.98
CA ASP A 91 18.33 -4.07 17.08
C ASP A 91 17.46 -4.25 15.83
N VAL A 92 16.80 -3.19 15.36
CA VAL A 92 15.99 -3.23 14.12
C VAL A 92 16.87 -3.53 12.92
N CYS A 93 18.04 -2.91 12.79
CA CYS A 93 19.00 -3.21 11.74
C CYS A 93 19.51 -4.65 11.81
N SER A 94 19.87 -5.13 13.00
CA SER A 94 20.33 -6.49 13.22
C SER A 94 19.27 -7.52 12.81
N GLU A 95 18.01 -7.32 13.23
CA GLU A 95 16.93 -8.23 12.87
C GLU A 95 16.66 -8.28 11.37
N ILE A 96 16.65 -7.16 10.68
CA ILE A 96 16.42 -7.18 9.22
C ILE A 96 17.60 -7.79 8.48
N CYS A 97 18.84 -7.53 8.90
CA CYS A 97 20.04 -8.16 8.33
C CYS A 97 19.99 -9.68 8.50
N GLN A 98 19.69 -10.19 9.69
CA GLN A 98 19.55 -11.62 9.93
C GLN A 98 18.46 -12.24 9.04
N LYS A 99 17.29 -11.58 8.91
CA LYS A 99 16.22 -12.03 8.02
C LYS A 99 16.67 -12.08 6.55
N LEU A 100 17.44 -11.09 6.10
CA LEU A 100 17.98 -11.05 4.74
C LEU A 100 18.99 -12.18 4.50
N ILE A 101 19.93 -12.39 5.42
CA ILE A 101 20.93 -13.45 5.35
C ILE A 101 20.25 -14.83 5.27
N VAL A 102 19.34 -15.12 6.20
CA VAL A 102 18.64 -16.41 6.25
C VAL A 102 17.79 -16.67 4.99
N ARG A 103 17.21 -15.61 4.41
CA ARG A 103 16.31 -15.75 3.25
C ARG A 103 17.02 -15.70 1.89
N HIS A 104 18.34 -15.48 1.88
CA HIS A 104 19.15 -15.53 0.67
C HIS A 104 20.26 -16.56 0.78
N PRO A 105 19.93 -17.86 0.99
CA PRO A 105 20.94 -18.90 1.15
C PRO A 105 21.79 -19.11 -0.12
N HIS A 106 21.32 -18.65 -1.26
CA HIS A 106 22.07 -18.62 -2.52
C HIS A 106 23.13 -17.52 -2.61
N ILE A 107 23.11 -16.53 -1.70
CA ILE A 107 24.12 -15.45 -1.61
C ILE A 107 25.01 -15.66 -0.39
N PHE A 108 24.43 -16.04 0.75
CA PHE A 108 25.11 -16.13 2.04
C PHE A 108 25.39 -17.57 2.50
N GLY A 109 24.99 -18.58 1.73
CA GLY A 109 25.16 -20.00 1.99
C GLY A 109 25.58 -20.74 0.71
N ASP A 110 25.32 -22.04 0.68
CA ASP A 110 25.78 -22.95 -0.38
C ASP A 110 24.65 -23.35 -1.39
N GLU A 111 23.42 -22.84 -1.22
CA GLU A 111 22.33 -23.14 -2.16
C GLU A 111 22.57 -22.47 -3.52
N GLN A 112 22.34 -23.22 -4.62
CA GLN A 112 22.38 -22.66 -5.97
C GLN A 112 20.95 -22.48 -6.49
N ILE A 113 20.55 -21.24 -6.79
CA ILE A 113 19.25 -20.90 -7.37
C ILE A 113 19.52 -20.12 -8.67
N GLY A 114 18.95 -20.59 -9.80
CA GLY A 114 19.23 -20.04 -11.11
C GLY A 114 18.30 -18.93 -11.57
N GLU A 115 17.01 -18.96 -11.16
CA GLU A 115 16.00 -18.05 -11.67
C GLU A 115 15.36 -17.21 -10.55
N ALA A 116 14.99 -15.96 -10.87
CA ALA A 116 14.36 -15.04 -9.92
C ALA A 116 13.06 -15.60 -9.30
N LYS A 117 12.30 -16.39 -10.06
CA LYS A 117 11.08 -17.03 -9.60
C LYS A 117 11.33 -18.06 -8.50
N ASP A 118 12.42 -18.84 -8.63
CA ASP A 118 12.80 -19.83 -7.64
C ASP A 118 13.29 -19.17 -6.36
N VAL A 119 13.99 -18.03 -6.47
CA VAL A 119 14.38 -17.19 -5.32
C VAL A 119 13.14 -16.74 -4.56
N ALA A 120 12.10 -16.24 -5.26
CA ALA A 120 10.86 -15.78 -4.62
C ALA A 120 10.10 -16.91 -3.91
N ASN A 121 10.06 -18.10 -4.52
CA ASN A 121 9.43 -19.28 -3.92
C ASN A 121 10.18 -19.73 -2.66
N ARG A 122 11.52 -19.82 -2.76
CA ARG A 122 12.38 -20.22 -1.62
C ARG A 122 12.28 -19.24 -0.45
N TRP A 123 12.24 -17.93 -0.76
CA TRP A 123 12.01 -16.87 0.23
C TRP A 123 10.70 -17.09 1.03
N ASP A 124 9.60 -17.41 0.33
CA ASP A 124 8.31 -17.63 0.97
C ASP A 124 8.29 -18.91 1.82
N GLU A 125 8.99 -19.97 1.40
CA GLU A 125 9.16 -21.21 2.19
C GLU A 125 9.89 -20.92 3.49
N ILE A 126 11.09 -20.32 3.42
CA ILE A 126 11.88 -19.94 4.59
C ILE A 126 11.09 -19.03 5.52
N LYS A 127 10.32 -18.10 4.96
CA LYS A 127 9.47 -17.20 5.74
C LYS A 127 8.35 -17.94 6.49
N LYS A 128 7.77 -18.99 5.91
CA LYS A 128 6.77 -19.85 6.60
C LYS A 128 7.41 -20.63 7.73
N GLU A 129 8.57 -21.23 7.46
CA GLU A 129 9.34 -22.02 8.45
C GLU A 129 9.73 -21.15 9.66
N THR A 130 10.34 -19.98 9.40
CA THR A 130 10.80 -19.07 10.47
C THR A 130 9.67 -18.46 11.29
N LYS A 131 8.45 -18.35 10.73
CA LYS A 131 7.26 -17.87 11.45
C LYS A 131 6.46 -18.97 12.13
N GLY A 132 6.85 -20.24 11.99
CA GLY A 132 6.14 -21.38 12.59
C GLY A 132 4.70 -21.57 12.09
N GLN A 133 4.37 -21.03 10.89
CA GLN A 133 3.05 -21.14 10.30
C GLN A 133 2.83 -22.53 9.73
N LYS A 134 1.94 -23.32 10.37
CA LYS A 134 1.67 -24.73 10.02
C LYS A 134 0.49 -24.91 9.08
N THR A 135 -0.45 -23.97 9.05
CA THR A 135 -1.68 -24.07 8.25
C THR A 135 -1.87 -22.88 7.31
N GLY A 136 -2.60 -23.08 6.22
CA GLY A 136 -2.99 -22.00 5.31
C GLY A 136 -3.79 -20.92 6.02
N SER A 137 -4.71 -21.31 6.92
CA SER A 137 -5.53 -20.35 7.66
C SER A 137 -4.71 -19.45 8.60
N GLU A 138 -3.66 -19.98 9.24
CA GLU A 138 -2.72 -19.17 10.03
C GLU A 138 -1.98 -18.17 9.16
N THR A 139 -1.56 -18.59 7.96
CA THR A 139 -0.91 -17.73 6.97
C THR A 139 -1.84 -16.59 6.52
N LEU A 140 -3.13 -16.89 6.30
CA LEU A 140 -4.12 -15.88 5.95
C LEU A 140 -4.39 -14.89 7.10
N ARG A 141 -4.58 -15.38 8.32
CA ARG A 141 -4.79 -14.53 9.52
C ARG A 141 -3.62 -13.61 9.83
N ALA A 142 -2.41 -13.96 9.39
CA ALA A 142 -1.21 -13.14 9.54
C ALA A 142 -1.11 -11.99 8.50
N VAL A 143 -2.11 -11.78 7.63
CA VAL A 143 -2.19 -10.60 6.77
C VAL A 143 -2.67 -9.40 7.61
N PRO A 144 -1.92 -8.30 7.67
CA PRO A 144 -2.31 -7.14 8.46
C PRO A 144 -3.69 -6.61 8.05
N LYS A 145 -4.51 -6.28 9.04
CA LYS A 145 -5.86 -5.76 8.82
C LYS A 145 -5.86 -4.29 8.35
N GLN A 146 -4.77 -3.59 8.59
CA GLN A 146 -4.59 -2.16 8.30
C GLN A 146 -4.13 -1.89 6.86
N LEU A 147 -3.80 -2.92 6.09
CA LEU A 147 -3.52 -2.74 4.67
C LEU A 147 -4.72 -2.13 3.93
N PRO A 148 -4.51 -1.30 2.89
CA PRO A 148 -5.57 -0.92 1.96
C PRO A 148 -6.38 -2.14 1.50
N ALA A 149 -7.68 -1.96 1.30
CA ALA A 149 -8.60 -3.10 1.17
C ALA A 149 -8.27 -4.01 -0.03
N LEU A 150 -7.93 -3.43 -1.18
CA LEU A 150 -7.58 -4.21 -2.37
C LEU A 150 -6.22 -4.90 -2.22
N MET A 151 -5.22 -4.20 -1.66
CA MET A 151 -3.91 -4.81 -1.33
C MET A 151 -4.07 -5.97 -0.34
N ARG A 152 -4.91 -5.79 0.69
CA ARG A 152 -5.19 -6.85 1.66
C ARG A 152 -5.86 -8.05 0.98
N CYS A 153 -6.86 -7.81 0.15
CA CYS A 153 -7.56 -8.82 -0.63
C CYS A 153 -6.59 -9.60 -1.53
N ALA A 154 -5.78 -8.91 -2.34
CA ALA A 154 -4.77 -9.51 -3.20
C ALA A 154 -3.79 -10.38 -2.39
N LYS A 155 -3.34 -9.90 -1.23
CA LYS A 155 -2.44 -10.64 -0.35
C LYS A 155 -3.07 -11.89 0.25
N LEU A 156 -4.35 -11.84 0.61
CA LEU A 156 -5.11 -13.00 1.09
C LEU A 156 -5.21 -14.08 0.00
N GLN A 157 -5.61 -13.68 -1.21
CA GLN A 157 -5.72 -14.58 -2.36
C GLN A 157 -4.37 -15.20 -2.73
N GLN A 158 -3.30 -14.40 -2.81
CA GLN A 158 -1.95 -14.89 -3.06
C GLN A 158 -1.50 -15.96 -2.04
N ARG A 159 -1.80 -15.73 -0.75
CA ARG A 159 -1.46 -16.69 0.30
C ARG A 159 -2.33 -17.96 0.25
N ALA A 160 -3.60 -17.83 -0.13
CA ALA A 160 -4.48 -18.97 -0.33
C ALA A 160 -3.96 -19.87 -1.47
N GLU A 161 -3.57 -19.29 -2.61
CA GLU A 161 -2.94 -20.01 -3.72
C GLU A 161 -1.67 -20.75 -3.30
N LYS A 162 -0.77 -20.07 -2.59
CA LYS A 162 0.49 -20.66 -2.09
C LYS A 162 0.29 -21.73 -1.00
N SER A 163 -0.88 -21.73 -0.37
CA SER A 163 -1.22 -22.75 0.65
C SER A 163 -1.80 -24.03 0.05
N GLY A 164 -2.03 -24.06 -1.25
CA GLY A 164 -2.47 -25.19 -2.05
C GLY A 164 -3.95 -25.15 -2.43
N GLY A 165 -4.24 -25.23 -3.71
CA GLY A 165 -5.57 -25.52 -4.27
C GLY A 165 -6.48 -24.36 -4.61
N TYR A 166 -6.20 -23.14 -4.24
CA TYR A 166 -7.03 -21.96 -4.57
C TYR A 166 -6.42 -21.18 -5.75
N ARG A 167 -6.19 -21.89 -6.86
CA ARG A 167 -5.64 -21.27 -8.06
C ARG A 167 -6.56 -21.54 -9.26
N PHE A 168 -7.06 -20.47 -9.87
CA PHE A 168 -7.96 -20.51 -11.00
C PHE A 168 -7.42 -19.63 -12.13
N ASP A 169 -7.83 -19.90 -13.36
CA ASP A 169 -7.47 -19.10 -14.52
C ASP A 169 -8.37 -17.86 -14.70
N THR A 170 -8.01 -17.03 -15.65
CA THR A 170 -8.73 -15.79 -15.96
C THR A 170 -10.17 -16.06 -16.41
N VAL A 171 -10.41 -17.19 -17.11
CA VAL A 171 -11.76 -17.55 -17.58
C VAL A 171 -12.68 -17.87 -16.39
N TRP A 172 -12.15 -18.60 -15.42
CA TRP A 172 -12.87 -18.86 -14.17
C TRP A 172 -13.14 -17.58 -13.40
N ALA A 173 -12.12 -16.69 -13.29
CA ALA A 173 -12.24 -15.43 -12.58
C ALA A 173 -13.33 -14.52 -13.18
N LEU A 174 -13.42 -14.46 -14.52
CA LEU A 174 -14.49 -13.73 -15.21
C LEU A 174 -15.87 -14.33 -14.92
N LYS A 175 -16.01 -15.66 -14.98
CA LYS A 175 -17.28 -16.32 -14.67
C LYS A 175 -17.71 -16.06 -13.22
N LYS A 176 -16.78 -16.10 -12.28
CA LYS A 176 -17.11 -15.82 -10.88
C LYS A 176 -17.56 -14.38 -10.70
N LEU A 177 -16.93 -13.42 -11.35
CA LEU A 177 -17.39 -12.02 -11.34
C LEU A 177 -18.81 -11.85 -11.90
N ASP A 178 -19.13 -12.54 -13.00
CA ASP A 178 -20.48 -12.53 -13.59
C ASP A 178 -21.53 -13.17 -12.65
N GLU A 179 -21.14 -14.20 -11.90
CA GLU A 179 -21.96 -14.84 -10.87
C GLU A 179 -22.30 -13.84 -9.74
N GLU A 180 -21.30 -13.17 -9.16
CA GLU A 180 -21.50 -12.18 -8.10
C GLU A 180 -22.38 -11.00 -8.57
N ILE A 181 -22.20 -10.56 -9.82
CA ILE A 181 -23.08 -9.54 -10.41
C ILE A 181 -24.53 -10.04 -10.49
N SER A 182 -24.75 -11.31 -10.81
CA SER A 182 -26.10 -11.89 -10.87
C SER A 182 -26.72 -12.01 -9.48
N GLU A 183 -25.94 -12.41 -8.48
CA GLU A 183 -26.38 -12.48 -7.07
C GLU A 183 -26.72 -11.10 -6.52
N LEU A 184 -25.94 -10.06 -6.87
CA LEU A 184 -26.30 -8.67 -6.54
C LEU A 184 -27.63 -8.24 -7.15
N ARG A 185 -27.91 -8.61 -8.41
CA ARG A 185 -29.21 -8.30 -9.05
C ARG A 185 -30.37 -8.94 -8.30
N GLU A 186 -30.23 -10.18 -7.85
CA GLU A 186 -31.24 -10.88 -7.04
C GLU A 186 -31.41 -10.21 -5.64
N ALA A 187 -30.31 -9.81 -5.02
CA ALA A 187 -30.33 -9.09 -3.75
C ALA A 187 -31.06 -7.75 -3.86
N ILE A 188 -30.85 -7.01 -4.94
CA ILE A 188 -31.58 -5.76 -5.25
C ILE A 188 -33.08 -6.02 -5.40
N VAL A 189 -33.47 -7.03 -6.18
CA VAL A 189 -34.89 -7.39 -6.38
C VAL A 189 -35.56 -7.80 -5.05
N SER A 190 -34.83 -8.50 -4.18
CA SER A 190 -35.31 -8.89 -2.84
C SER A 190 -35.33 -7.74 -1.83
N ASN A 191 -34.88 -6.55 -2.20
CA ASN A 191 -34.79 -5.34 -1.36
C ASN A 191 -34.04 -5.57 -0.04
N SER A 192 -33.00 -6.41 -0.04
CA SER A 192 -32.18 -6.72 1.13
C SER A 192 -30.87 -5.94 1.11
N ALA A 193 -30.80 -4.83 1.86
CA ALA A 193 -29.62 -4.01 1.95
C ALA A 193 -28.39 -4.79 2.49
N LEU A 194 -28.60 -5.74 3.40
CA LEU A 194 -27.54 -6.58 3.94
C LEU A 194 -26.92 -7.45 2.84
N ARG A 195 -27.76 -8.19 2.09
CA ARG A 195 -27.29 -9.01 0.95
C ARG A 195 -26.63 -8.15 -0.12
N CYS A 196 -27.17 -7.00 -0.47
CA CYS A 196 -26.51 -6.10 -1.42
C CYS A 196 -25.10 -5.72 -0.96
N GLY A 197 -24.88 -5.49 0.34
CA GLY A 197 -23.55 -5.21 0.87
C GLY A 197 -22.59 -6.40 0.77
N GLU A 198 -23.07 -7.61 1.00
CA GLU A 198 -22.32 -8.85 0.85
C GLU A 198 -21.89 -9.03 -0.61
N GLU A 199 -22.83 -8.99 -1.55
CA GLU A 199 -22.56 -9.21 -2.99
C GLU A 199 -21.64 -8.13 -3.58
N VAL A 200 -21.75 -6.86 -3.15
CA VAL A 200 -20.80 -5.81 -3.55
C VAL A 200 -19.39 -6.15 -3.03
N GLY A 201 -19.27 -6.67 -1.83
CA GLY A 201 -17.99 -7.14 -1.28
C GLY A 201 -17.40 -8.29 -2.11
N ASP A 202 -18.23 -9.24 -2.53
CA ASP A 202 -17.81 -10.41 -3.31
C ASP A 202 -17.46 -10.03 -4.77
N ILE A 203 -18.15 -9.06 -5.37
CA ILE A 203 -17.76 -8.44 -6.65
C ILE A 203 -16.37 -7.81 -6.56
N LEU A 204 -16.10 -7.01 -5.52
CA LEU A 204 -14.79 -6.39 -5.32
C LEU A 204 -13.70 -7.45 -5.11
N PHE A 205 -13.99 -8.49 -4.32
CA PHE A 205 -13.07 -9.60 -4.09
C PHE A 205 -12.74 -10.35 -5.40
N SER A 206 -13.75 -10.64 -6.21
CA SER A 206 -13.61 -11.31 -7.51
C SER A 206 -12.91 -10.45 -8.55
N ALA A 207 -13.14 -9.11 -8.54
CA ALA A 207 -12.42 -8.17 -9.39
C ALA A 207 -10.91 -8.11 -9.06
N VAL A 208 -10.55 -8.15 -7.77
CA VAL A 208 -9.14 -8.26 -7.34
C VAL A 208 -8.53 -9.56 -7.83
N TYR A 209 -9.27 -10.68 -7.76
CA TYR A 209 -8.77 -11.96 -8.27
C TYR A 209 -8.52 -11.91 -9.77
N LEU A 210 -9.45 -11.35 -10.52
CA LEU A 210 -9.32 -11.16 -11.98
C LEU A 210 -8.07 -10.31 -12.32
N ALA A 211 -7.88 -9.18 -11.66
CA ALA A 211 -6.71 -8.34 -11.89
C ALA A 211 -5.40 -9.13 -11.68
N ARG A 212 -5.31 -9.92 -10.63
CA ARG A 212 -4.15 -10.76 -10.32
C ARG A 212 -3.91 -11.87 -11.37
N THR A 213 -4.96 -12.44 -11.97
CA THR A 213 -4.78 -13.43 -13.06
C THR A 213 -4.24 -12.81 -14.35
N LEU A 214 -4.28 -11.50 -14.45
CA LEU A 214 -3.73 -10.69 -15.56
C LEU A 214 -2.37 -10.07 -15.19
N ASP A 215 -1.77 -10.47 -14.06
CA ASP A 215 -0.53 -9.90 -13.50
C ASP A 215 -0.61 -8.37 -13.28
N LEU A 216 -1.79 -7.87 -12.89
CA LEU A 216 -2.05 -6.47 -12.57
C LEU A 216 -2.18 -6.26 -11.05
N GLU A 217 -1.70 -5.12 -10.56
CA GLU A 217 -1.88 -4.71 -9.17
C GLU A 217 -3.22 -3.96 -8.99
N PRO A 218 -4.18 -4.51 -8.21
CA PRO A 218 -5.53 -3.97 -8.13
C PRO A 218 -5.61 -2.54 -7.57
N GLU A 219 -4.76 -2.19 -6.61
CA GLU A 219 -4.70 -0.84 -6.02
C GLU A 219 -4.26 0.18 -7.08
N GLU A 220 -3.21 -0.12 -7.85
CA GLU A 220 -2.73 0.73 -8.94
C GLU A 220 -3.78 0.87 -10.05
N CYS A 221 -4.48 -0.21 -10.41
CA CYS A 221 -5.56 -0.17 -11.38
C CYS A 221 -6.69 0.79 -10.97
N LEU A 222 -7.07 0.76 -9.70
CA LEU A 222 -8.12 1.66 -9.17
C LEU A 222 -7.62 3.08 -9.06
N THR A 223 -6.38 3.31 -8.61
CA THR A 223 -5.73 4.63 -8.58
C THR A 223 -5.70 5.25 -9.98
N ALA A 224 -5.19 4.52 -10.98
CA ALA A 224 -5.14 4.99 -12.36
C ALA A 224 -6.55 5.31 -12.91
N SER A 225 -7.58 4.54 -12.51
CA SER A 225 -8.96 4.81 -12.89
C SER A 225 -9.52 6.07 -12.20
N SER A 226 -9.13 6.33 -10.96
CA SER A 226 -9.48 7.53 -10.21
C SER A 226 -8.86 8.78 -10.81
N GLU A 227 -7.57 8.74 -11.14
CA GLU A 227 -6.88 9.82 -11.84
C GLU A 227 -7.48 10.10 -13.23
N LYS A 228 -7.84 9.05 -13.95
CA LYS A 228 -8.56 9.19 -15.21
C LYS A 228 -9.93 9.86 -15.02
N PHE A 229 -10.64 9.56 -13.94
CA PHE A 229 -11.90 10.21 -13.59
C PHE A 229 -11.69 11.70 -13.31
N ILE A 230 -10.68 12.06 -12.51
CA ILE A 230 -10.34 13.47 -12.18
C ILE A 230 -10.06 14.25 -13.47
N ARG A 231 -9.20 13.73 -14.37
CA ARG A 231 -8.91 14.38 -15.66
C ARG A 231 -10.15 14.57 -16.51
N ARG A 232 -11.03 13.59 -16.57
CA ARG A 232 -12.28 13.67 -17.33
C ARG A 232 -13.26 14.67 -16.72
N PHE A 233 -13.32 14.72 -15.40
CA PHE A 233 -14.17 15.66 -14.70
C PHE A 233 -13.71 17.11 -14.94
N ALA A 234 -12.42 17.36 -14.84
CA ALA A 234 -11.85 18.68 -15.17
C ALA A 234 -12.14 19.10 -16.63
N ALA A 235 -12.00 18.18 -17.59
CA ALA A 235 -12.37 18.44 -18.99
C ALA A 235 -13.88 18.73 -19.16
N ALA A 236 -14.72 18.02 -18.42
CA ALA A 236 -16.17 18.26 -18.42
C ALA A 236 -16.51 19.66 -17.84
N GLU A 237 -15.85 20.08 -16.76
CA GLU A 237 -16.01 21.43 -16.19
C GLU A 237 -15.61 22.51 -17.18
N GLU A 238 -14.52 22.32 -17.92
CA GLU A 238 -14.06 23.25 -18.93
C GLU A 238 -15.07 23.39 -20.07
N ILE A 239 -15.58 22.28 -20.63
CA ILE A 239 -16.60 22.26 -21.69
C ILE A 239 -17.88 22.93 -21.19
N ALA A 240 -18.37 22.59 -20.00
CA ALA A 240 -19.58 23.19 -19.43
C ALA A 240 -19.45 24.70 -19.23
N ARG A 241 -18.27 25.19 -18.84
CA ARG A 241 -17.95 26.60 -18.71
C ARG A 241 -17.95 27.32 -20.08
N GLU A 242 -17.38 26.69 -21.10
CA GLU A 242 -17.37 27.20 -22.47
C GLU A 242 -18.79 27.31 -23.06
N GLU A 243 -19.66 26.36 -22.72
CA GLU A 243 -21.07 26.34 -23.12
C GLU A 243 -21.98 27.26 -22.26
N GLY A 244 -21.44 27.87 -21.20
CA GLY A 244 -22.18 28.77 -20.30
C GLY A 244 -23.19 28.04 -19.39
N LYS A 245 -23.08 26.72 -19.22
CA LYS A 245 -23.95 25.91 -18.39
C LYS A 245 -23.12 25.18 -17.32
N PRO A 246 -23.22 25.50 -16.03
CA PRO A 246 -22.49 24.79 -14.98
C PRO A 246 -22.96 23.33 -14.86
N ILE A 247 -22.02 22.42 -14.60
CA ILE A 247 -22.32 20.97 -14.48
C ILE A 247 -23.42 20.69 -13.47
N SER A 248 -23.50 21.48 -12.40
CA SER A 248 -24.52 21.35 -11.34
C SER A 248 -25.96 21.48 -11.84
N GLU A 249 -26.16 22.09 -13.00
CA GLU A 249 -27.48 22.31 -13.63
C GLU A 249 -27.82 21.22 -14.66
N LEU A 250 -26.83 20.48 -15.15
CA LEU A 250 -27.03 19.42 -16.16
C LEU A 250 -27.61 18.15 -15.54
N ARG A 251 -28.51 17.49 -16.29
CA ARG A 251 -29.18 16.23 -15.88
C ARG A 251 -29.35 15.31 -17.07
N GLY A 252 -29.50 14.01 -16.80
CA GLY A 252 -29.87 13.02 -17.77
C GLY A 252 -28.96 12.99 -19.01
N GLU A 253 -29.56 13.21 -20.18
CA GLU A 253 -28.87 13.14 -21.49
C GLU A 253 -27.83 14.24 -21.66
N GLU A 254 -28.07 15.46 -21.17
CA GLU A 254 -27.09 16.56 -21.25
C GLU A 254 -25.81 16.24 -20.48
N LEU A 255 -25.94 15.69 -19.27
CA LEU A 255 -24.79 15.25 -18.46
C LEU A 255 -24.06 14.09 -19.13
N SER A 256 -24.80 13.14 -19.71
CA SER A 256 -24.22 11.99 -20.44
C SER A 256 -23.43 12.43 -21.68
N ALA A 257 -23.97 13.39 -22.46
CA ALA A 257 -23.31 13.94 -23.63
C ALA A 257 -22.03 14.72 -23.25
N LEU A 258 -22.12 15.55 -22.22
CA LEU A 258 -20.94 16.26 -21.68
C LEU A 258 -19.84 15.27 -21.27
N TRP A 259 -20.22 14.22 -20.56
CA TRP A 259 -19.28 13.19 -20.13
C TRP A 259 -18.63 12.45 -21.30
N GLN A 260 -19.38 12.17 -22.36
CA GLN A 260 -18.84 11.57 -23.56
C GLN A 260 -17.83 12.49 -24.28
N ASN A 261 -18.16 13.78 -24.41
CA ASN A 261 -17.25 14.79 -24.97
C ASN A 261 -15.95 14.91 -24.14
N ALA A 262 -16.06 14.90 -22.81
CA ALA A 262 -14.90 14.90 -21.93
C ALA A 262 -14.02 13.66 -22.08
N LYS A 263 -14.61 12.47 -22.27
CA LYS A 263 -13.84 11.25 -22.59
C LYS A 263 -13.07 11.39 -23.89
N GLU A 264 -13.67 11.90 -24.94
CA GLU A 264 -13.04 12.08 -26.25
C GLU A 264 -11.89 13.11 -26.17
N LYS A 265 -12.08 14.20 -25.43
CA LYS A 265 -11.05 15.22 -25.20
C LYS A 265 -9.83 14.68 -24.43
N THR A 266 -10.04 13.74 -23.53
CA THR A 266 -8.97 13.19 -22.65
C THR A 266 -8.35 11.89 -23.15
N THR A 267 -8.81 11.32 -24.26
CA THR A 267 -8.28 10.08 -24.84
C THR A 267 -7.20 10.32 -25.90
N LYS A 268 -6.96 11.58 -26.23
CA LYS A 268 -5.87 12.01 -27.13
C LYS A 268 -4.60 12.30 -26.35
#